data_8f661d6496a55a573e2d2a02b1e9acfa
#
_entry.id   8f661d6496a55a573e2d2a02b1e9acfa
#
_cell.length_a   1.000
_cell.length_b   1.000
_cell.length_c   1.000
_cell.angle_alpha   90.00
_cell.angle_beta   90.00
_cell.angle_gamma   90.00
#
_symmetry.space_group_name_H-M   'P 1'
#
loop_
_entity.id
_entity.type
_entity.pdbx_description
1 polymer ?
#
loop_
_entity_poly.entity_id
_entity_poly.type
_entity_poly.pdbx_seq_one_letter_code
_entity_poly.pdbx_strand_id
1 'polypeptide(L)'
;TALIGPSGCGKSTFLRTLNRMNDIIPGTSVEGNIRLETEDIYCKNTDCVDLRRRIGMVFQESNPFPKSIFDNVAYGLRINGEKNRGVLEKKVEESLRNAALWEEVKDRLFENALDLSGGQQQRLCIARALAVKPEVLLMDEPASALDPIATQKIEDLITQLKKDYTIVIVTHNMQQAARISDTT
;
A
#
# COMPACT_ATOMS: atom_id res chain seq x y z
N THR A 1 2.32 9.00 10.38
CA THR A 1 2.04 10.41 10.01
C THR A 1 0.85 10.49 9.08
N ALA A 2 -0.08 11.45 9.31
CA ALA A 2 -1.18 11.73 8.41
C ALA A 2 -1.03 13.10 7.75
N LEU A 3 -1.30 13.17 6.45
CA LEU A 3 -1.41 14.38 5.67
C LEU A 3 -2.89 14.73 5.50
N ILE A 4 -3.30 15.86 6.05
CA ILE A 4 -4.71 16.29 6.06
C ILE A 4 -4.87 17.59 5.26
N GLY A 5 -6.00 17.76 4.64
CA GLY A 5 -6.36 19.00 3.94
C GLY A 5 -7.53 18.79 2.99
N PRO A 6 -8.08 19.87 2.42
CA PRO A 6 -9.21 19.78 1.50
C PRO A 6 -8.86 19.01 0.22
N SER A 7 -9.88 18.50 -0.47
CA SER A 7 -9.69 17.83 -1.76
C SER A 7 -9.06 18.80 -2.76
N GLY A 8 -8.14 18.29 -3.59
CA GLY A 8 -7.45 19.06 -4.61
C GLY A 8 -6.26 19.92 -4.14
N CYS A 9 -5.92 19.96 -2.85
CA CYS A 9 -4.78 20.74 -2.34
C CYS A 9 -3.39 20.11 -2.59
N GLY A 10 -3.31 18.98 -3.32
CA GLY A 10 -2.04 18.38 -3.70
C GLY A 10 -1.50 17.25 -2.81
N LYS A 11 -2.24 16.79 -1.79
CA LYS A 11 -1.79 15.73 -0.87
C LYS A 11 -1.35 14.45 -1.58
N SER A 12 -2.19 13.94 -2.47
CA SER A 12 -1.88 12.72 -3.25
C SER A 12 -0.70 12.94 -4.19
N THR A 13 -0.58 14.14 -4.77
CA THR A 13 0.57 14.52 -5.60
C THR A 13 1.85 14.50 -4.76
N PHE A 14 1.83 15.11 -3.57
CA PHE A 14 2.95 15.07 -2.64
C PHE A 14 3.27 13.62 -2.21
N LEU A 15 2.24 12.84 -1.83
CA LEU A 15 2.46 11.44 -1.42
C LEU A 15 3.18 10.64 -2.52
N ARG A 16 2.79 10.83 -3.78
CA ARG A 16 3.39 10.15 -4.94
C ARG A 16 4.81 10.62 -5.28
N THR A 17 5.26 11.77 -4.75
CA THR A 17 6.66 12.18 -4.88
C THR A 17 7.58 11.29 -4.03
N LEU A 18 7.07 10.76 -2.90
CA LEU A 18 7.86 9.96 -1.95
C LEU A 18 8.31 8.60 -2.53
N ASN A 19 7.65 8.11 -3.60
CA ASN A 19 8.05 6.87 -4.30
C ASN A 19 8.27 7.08 -5.80
N ARG A 20 8.42 8.33 -6.24
CA ARG A 20 8.65 8.71 -7.63
C ARG A 20 7.57 8.26 -8.61
N MET A 21 6.31 8.10 -8.13
CA MET A 21 5.20 7.74 -9.02
C MET A 21 4.82 8.89 -9.98
N ASN A 22 5.14 10.14 -9.64
CA ASN A 22 4.88 11.26 -10.53
C ASN A 22 5.80 11.29 -11.76
N ASP A 23 6.93 10.58 -11.74
CA ASP A 23 7.86 10.49 -12.88
C ASP A 23 7.20 9.89 -14.15
N ILE A 24 6.09 9.14 -13.98
CA ILE A 24 5.34 8.58 -15.11
C ILE A 24 4.35 9.57 -15.74
N ILE A 25 4.17 10.75 -15.14
CA ILE A 25 3.23 11.77 -15.62
C ILE A 25 4.01 12.80 -16.45
N PRO A 26 3.75 12.92 -17.75
CA PRO A 26 4.45 13.89 -18.59
C PRO A 26 4.30 15.32 -18.08
N GLY A 27 5.40 16.08 -18.09
CA GLY A 27 5.41 17.49 -17.70
C GLY A 27 5.48 17.74 -16.19
N THR A 28 5.61 16.70 -15.35
CA THR A 28 5.86 16.89 -13.92
C THR A 28 7.36 17.04 -13.66
N SER A 29 7.71 17.93 -12.74
CA SER A 29 9.05 18.06 -12.19
C SER A 29 8.97 18.16 -10.68
N VAL A 30 10.00 17.66 -9.99
CA VAL A 30 10.13 17.75 -8.53
C VAL A 30 11.42 18.53 -8.23
N GLU A 31 11.28 19.59 -7.46
CA GLU A 31 12.39 20.39 -6.96
C GLU A 31 12.54 20.20 -5.46
N GLY A 32 13.76 20.12 -4.96
CA GLY A 32 14.07 19.86 -3.56
C GLY A 32 14.72 18.49 -3.34
N ASN A 33 14.90 18.11 -2.08
CA ASN A 33 15.54 16.85 -1.70
C ASN A 33 14.58 16.01 -0.86
N ILE A 34 14.41 14.76 -1.27
CA ILE A 34 13.71 13.76 -0.48
C ILE A 34 14.68 12.61 -0.20
N ARG A 35 14.81 12.24 1.06
CA ARG A 35 15.74 11.19 1.47
C ARG A 35 14.99 10.03 2.14
N LEU A 36 15.38 8.82 1.75
CA LEU A 36 15.08 7.61 2.48
C LEU A 36 16.37 7.25 3.24
N GLU A 37 16.32 7.35 4.58
CA GLU A 37 17.53 7.34 5.41
C GLU A 37 18.56 8.40 4.96
N THR A 38 19.68 7.97 4.40
CA THR A 38 20.75 8.84 3.90
C THR A 38 20.73 9.06 2.39
N GLU A 39 19.93 8.29 1.65
CA GLU A 39 19.92 8.28 0.20
C GLU A 39 18.90 9.28 -0.36
N ASP A 40 19.34 10.17 -1.26
CA ASP A 40 18.46 11.04 -2.01
C ASP A 40 17.74 10.21 -3.09
N ILE A 41 16.40 10.10 -2.96
CA ILE A 41 15.60 9.27 -3.85
C ILE A 41 15.48 9.85 -5.27
N TYR A 42 15.84 11.13 -5.49
CA TYR A 42 15.86 11.79 -6.80
C TYR A 42 17.26 11.85 -7.42
N CYS A 43 18.25 11.17 -6.85
CA CYS A 43 19.55 11.02 -7.48
C CYS A 43 19.41 10.31 -8.84
N LYS A 44 20.26 10.71 -9.82
CA LYS A 44 20.23 10.14 -11.19
C LYS A 44 20.45 8.62 -11.24
N ASN A 45 21.18 8.08 -10.26
CA ASN A 45 21.52 6.67 -10.20
C ASN A 45 20.53 5.83 -9.35
N THR A 46 19.46 6.43 -8.85
CA THR A 46 18.48 5.71 -8.02
C THR A 46 17.71 4.69 -8.87
N ASP A 47 17.76 3.43 -8.48
CA ASP A 47 16.91 2.38 -9.06
C ASP A 47 15.47 2.56 -8.57
N CYS A 48 14.60 3.03 -9.48
CA CYS A 48 13.19 3.25 -9.15
C CYS A 48 12.43 1.94 -8.85
N VAL A 49 12.90 0.80 -9.34
CA VAL A 49 12.24 -0.50 -9.05
C VAL A 49 12.54 -0.89 -7.61
N ASP A 50 13.80 -0.80 -7.20
CA ASP A 50 14.19 -1.04 -5.80
C ASP A 50 13.56 -0.02 -4.85
N LEU A 51 13.56 1.26 -5.20
CA LEU A 51 12.91 2.29 -4.41
C LEU A 51 11.43 1.97 -4.15
N ARG A 52 10.67 1.58 -5.20
CA ARG A 52 9.24 1.25 -5.08
C ARG A 52 8.99 -0.08 -4.37
N ARG A 53 9.98 -0.94 -4.25
CA ARG A 53 9.94 -2.12 -3.40
C ARG A 53 10.06 -1.72 -1.91
N ARG A 54 10.95 -0.76 -1.61
CA ARG A 54 11.18 -0.23 -0.25
C ARG A 54 10.07 0.71 0.19
N ILE A 55 9.46 1.46 -0.74
CA ILE A 55 8.35 2.38 -0.47
C ILE A 55 7.09 1.87 -1.19
N GLY A 56 6.31 1.05 -0.51
CA GLY A 56 5.06 0.50 -1.01
C GLY A 56 3.95 1.56 -1.08
N MET A 57 2.97 1.35 -1.97
CA MET A 57 1.84 2.27 -2.11
C MET A 57 0.51 1.54 -2.22
N VAL A 58 -0.47 2.04 -1.49
CA VAL A 58 -1.88 1.64 -1.55
C VAL A 58 -2.68 2.84 -2.05
N PHE A 59 -3.43 2.64 -3.12
CA PHE A 59 -4.20 3.70 -3.79
C PHE A 59 -5.60 3.85 -3.18
N GLN A 60 -6.22 4.98 -3.44
CA GLN A 60 -7.58 5.32 -3.01
C GLN A 60 -8.60 4.32 -3.53
N GLU A 61 -8.55 4.02 -4.83
CA GLU A 61 -9.36 2.95 -5.43
C GLU A 61 -8.58 1.64 -5.36
N SER A 62 -9.26 0.59 -4.88
CA SER A 62 -8.69 -0.75 -4.91
C SER A 62 -8.42 -1.15 -6.36
N ASN A 63 -7.22 -1.64 -6.63
CA ASN A 63 -6.77 -2.00 -7.96
C ASN A 63 -6.16 -3.41 -8.00
N PRO A 64 -6.92 -4.44 -7.62
CA PRO A 64 -6.43 -5.81 -7.76
C PRO A 64 -6.22 -6.13 -9.24
N PHE A 65 -5.18 -6.90 -9.53
CA PHE A 65 -5.00 -7.42 -10.88
C PHE A 65 -6.11 -8.42 -11.22
N PRO A 66 -6.52 -8.55 -12.49
CA PRO A 66 -7.47 -9.57 -12.96
C PRO A 66 -6.82 -10.95 -12.95
N LYS A 67 -6.44 -11.40 -11.79
CA LYS A 67 -5.74 -12.65 -11.47
C LYS A 67 -6.31 -13.22 -10.17
N SER A 68 -5.83 -14.39 -9.78
CA SER A 68 -6.22 -14.99 -8.50
C SER A 68 -5.79 -14.12 -7.29
N ILE A 69 -6.42 -14.34 -6.14
CA ILE A 69 -6.04 -13.73 -4.87
C ILE A 69 -4.57 -14.04 -4.56
N PHE A 70 -4.18 -15.31 -4.72
CA PHE A 70 -2.80 -15.77 -4.54
C PHE A 70 -1.83 -15.01 -5.46
N ASP A 71 -2.13 -14.92 -6.75
CA ASP A 71 -1.24 -14.28 -7.73
C ASP A 71 -1.13 -12.78 -7.52
N ASN A 72 -2.16 -12.12 -6.99
CA ASN A 72 -2.07 -10.71 -6.61
C ASN A 72 -1.00 -10.50 -5.54
N VAL A 73 -1.02 -11.27 -4.46
CA VAL A 73 -0.05 -11.14 -3.36
C VAL A 73 1.34 -11.61 -3.78
N ALA A 74 1.42 -12.74 -4.50
CA ALA A 74 2.68 -13.32 -4.96
C ALA A 74 3.37 -12.49 -6.06
N TYR A 75 2.68 -11.54 -6.68
CA TYR A 75 3.17 -10.82 -7.86
C TYR A 75 4.51 -10.13 -7.62
N GLY A 76 4.60 -9.30 -6.57
CA GLY A 76 5.83 -8.59 -6.23
C GLY A 76 6.98 -9.54 -5.86
N LEU A 77 6.68 -10.63 -5.18
CA LEU A 77 7.67 -11.65 -4.82
C LEU A 77 8.29 -12.31 -6.05
N ARG A 78 7.43 -12.65 -7.05
CA ARG A 78 7.90 -13.27 -8.30
C ARG A 78 8.74 -12.32 -9.15
N ILE A 79 8.37 -11.04 -9.23
CA ILE A 79 9.17 -10.03 -9.93
C ILE A 79 10.54 -9.88 -9.29
N ASN A 80 10.61 -9.97 -7.96
CA ASN A 80 11.86 -9.94 -7.20
C ASN A 80 12.63 -11.28 -7.23
N GLY A 81 12.24 -12.23 -8.12
CA GLY A 81 12.98 -13.45 -8.41
C GLY A 81 12.61 -14.66 -7.56
N GLU A 82 11.61 -14.58 -6.66
CA GLU A 82 11.17 -15.72 -5.88
C GLU A 82 10.42 -16.73 -6.77
N LYS A 83 10.93 -17.94 -6.87
CA LYS A 83 10.36 -19.02 -7.70
C LYS A 83 9.95 -20.24 -6.87
N ASN A 84 10.39 -20.32 -5.62
CA ASN A 84 10.08 -21.46 -4.77
C ASN A 84 8.61 -21.37 -4.33
N ARG A 85 7.83 -22.38 -4.74
CA ARG A 85 6.38 -22.42 -4.47
C ARG A 85 6.07 -22.43 -2.97
N GLY A 86 6.78 -23.20 -2.17
CA GLY A 86 6.55 -23.27 -0.72
C GLY A 86 6.89 -21.95 -0.02
N VAL A 87 7.91 -21.22 -0.49
CA VAL A 87 8.23 -19.88 0.02
C VAL A 87 7.13 -18.88 -0.35
N LEU A 88 6.63 -18.94 -1.60
CA LEU A 88 5.53 -18.10 -2.05
C LEU A 88 4.27 -18.36 -1.23
N GLU A 89 3.87 -19.61 -1.03
CA GLU A 89 2.69 -20.00 -0.24
C GLU A 89 2.78 -19.44 1.18
N LYS A 90 3.91 -19.62 1.84
CA LYS A 90 4.15 -19.11 3.20
C LYS A 90 4.08 -17.57 3.27
N LYS A 91 4.73 -16.87 2.34
CA LYS A 91 4.74 -15.40 2.32
C LYS A 91 3.36 -14.83 1.97
N VAL A 92 2.62 -15.48 1.07
CA VAL A 92 1.24 -15.09 0.73
C VAL A 92 0.32 -15.23 1.94
N GLU A 93 0.38 -16.36 2.66
CA GLU A 93 -0.38 -16.55 3.88
C GLU A 93 -0.02 -15.49 4.93
N GLU A 94 1.27 -15.27 5.22
CA GLU A 94 1.75 -14.24 6.15
C GLU A 94 1.19 -12.85 5.78
N SER A 95 1.26 -12.48 4.51
CA SER A 95 0.79 -11.17 4.03
C SER A 95 -0.72 -11.01 4.13
N LEU A 96 -1.49 -12.06 3.83
CA LEU A 96 -2.95 -12.06 3.97
C LEU A 96 -3.38 -12.02 5.44
N ARG A 97 -2.63 -12.67 6.35
CA ARG A 97 -2.85 -12.58 7.79
C ARG A 97 -2.55 -11.16 8.30
N ASN A 98 -1.43 -10.59 7.89
CA ASN A 98 -1.05 -9.22 8.25
C ASN A 98 -2.04 -8.17 7.72
N ALA A 99 -2.74 -8.46 6.63
CA ALA A 99 -3.82 -7.63 6.08
C ALA A 99 -5.22 -7.97 6.65
N ALA A 100 -5.31 -8.82 7.68
CA ALA A 100 -6.56 -9.29 8.29
C ALA A 100 -7.57 -9.85 7.26
N LEU A 101 -7.07 -10.54 6.22
CA LEU A 101 -7.89 -11.07 5.12
C LEU A 101 -7.87 -12.60 5.04
N TRP A 102 -6.87 -13.25 5.63
CA TRP A 102 -6.65 -14.70 5.51
C TRP A 102 -7.88 -15.54 5.78
N GLU A 103 -8.55 -15.34 6.90
CA GLU A 103 -9.69 -16.16 7.31
C GLU A 103 -10.90 -16.05 6.35
N GLU A 104 -10.97 -14.97 5.60
CA GLU A 104 -12.04 -14.72 4.63
C GLU A 104 -11.76 -15.36 3.25
N VAL A 105 -10.47 -15.66 2.94
CA VAL A 105 -10.07 -16.07 1.58
C VAL A 105 -9.25 -17.35 1.50
N LYS A 106 -8.85 -17.95 2.62
CA LYS A 106 -7.95 -19.12 2.66
C LYS A 106 -8.42 -20.32 1.83
N ASP A 107 -9.73 -20.52 1.71
CA ASP A 107 -10.33 -21.64 0.98
C ASP A 107 -10.57 -21.32 -0.51
N ARG A 108 -10.29 -20.08 -0.95
CA ARG A 108 -10.55 -19.61 -2.32
C ARG A 108 -9.39 -18.77 -2.91
N LEU A 109 -8.17 -19.07 -2.52
CA LEU A 109 -6.96 -18.32 -2.93
C LEU A 109 -6.75 -18.26 -4.45
N PHE A 110 -7.27 -19.23 -5.18
CA PHE A 110 -7.13 -19.32 -6.64
C PHE A 110 -8.32 -18.74 -7.41
N GLU A 111 -9.34 -18.22 -6.72
CA GLU A 111 -10.44 -17.48 -7.33
C GLU A 111 -10.00 -16.08 -7.77
N ASN A 112 -10.79 -15.48 -8.67
CA ASN A 112 -10.48 -14.15 -9.20
C ASN A 112 -10.60 -13.08 -8.09
N ALA A 113 -9.57 -12.27 -7.96
CA ALA A 113 -9.55 -11.19 -6.97
C ALA A 113 -10.61 -10.10 -7.21
N LEU A 114 -11.12 -9.97 -8.43
CA LEU A 114 -12.18 -9.02 -8.76
C LEU A 114 -13.55 -9.42 -8.17
N ASP A 115 -13.74 -10.69 -7.79
CA ASP A 115 -14.96 -11.18 -7.17
C ASP A 115 -15.05 -10.87 -5.67
N LEU A 116 -14.01 -10.27 -5.10
CA LEU A 116 -13.97 -9.81 -3.72
C LEU A 116 -14.80 -8.53 -3.53
N SER A 117 -15.36 -8.33 -2.33
CA SER A 117 -15.97 -7.04 -1.95
C SER A 117 -14.93 -5.91 -1.95
N GLY A 118 -15.37 -4.64 -2.09
CA GLY A 118 -14.47 -3.48 -2.12
C GLY A 118 -13.50 -3.43 -0.92
N GLY A 119 -14.00 -3.69 0.29
CA GLY A 119 -13.15 -3.75 1.49
C GLY A 119 -12.17 -4.93 1.50
N GLN A 120 -12.55 -6.08 0.92
CA GLN A 120 -11.65 -7.22 0.74
C GLN A 120 -10.59 -6.92 -0.33
N GLN A 121 -10.98 -6.29 -1.44
CA GLN A 121 -10.05 -5.87 -2.49
C GLN A 121 -9.02 -4.87 -1.95
N GLN A 122 -9.44 -3.92 -1.12
CA GLN A 122 -8.53 -2.96 -0.50
C GLN A 122 -7.53 -3.65 0.43
N ARG A 123 -8.00 -4.57 1.29
CA ARG A 123 -7.09 -5.37 2.14
C ARG A 123 -6.17 -6.28 1.32
N LEU A 124 -6.63 -6.79 0.17
CA LEU A 124 -5.77 -7.52 -0.76
C LEU A 124 -4.66 -6.64 -1.35
N CYS A 125 -4.97 -5.39 -1.72
CA CYS A 125 -3.98 -4.43 -2.19
C CYS A 125 -2.96 -4.09 -1.09
N ILE A 126 -3.40 -4.01 0.17
CA ILE A 126 -2.49 -3.87 1.33
C ILE A 126 -1.62 -5.13 1.47
N ALA A 127 -2.20 -6.35 1.44
CA ALA A 127 -1.44 -7.60 1.50
C ALA A 127 -0.39 -7.69 0.40
N ARG A 128 -0.73 -7.29 -0.83
CA ARG A 128 0.19 -7.22 -1.97
C ARG A 128 1.37 -6.29 -1.70
N ALA A 129 1.11 -5.12 -1.11
CA ALA A 129 2.17 -4.17 -0.76
C ALA A 129 3.06 -4.71 0.37
N LEU A 130 2.49 -5.36 1.39
CA LEU A 130 3.23 -5.93 2.52
C LEU A 130 4.08 -7.14 2.14
N ALA A 131 3.73 -7.89 1.08
CA ALA A 131 4.40 -9.12 0.69
C ALA A 131 5.90 -8.93 0.40
N VAL A 132 6.29 -7.76 -0.09
CA VAL A 132 7.69 -7.41 -0.37
C VAL A 132 8.42 -6.80 0.81
N LYS A 133 7.77 -6.68 1.99
CA LYS A 133 8.29 -6.13 3.24
C LYS A 133 8.87 -4.72 3.04
N PRO A 134 8.04 -3.74 2.68
CA PRO A 134 8.50 -2.36 2.48
C PRO A 134 8.95 -1.73 3.80
N GLU A 135 9.84 -0.75 3.73
CA GLU A 135 10.26 0.07 4.88
C GLU A 135 9.21 1.16 5.19
N VAL A 136 8.59 1.67 4.14
CA VAL A 136 7.55 2.70 4.23
C VAL A 136 6.33 2.27 3.42
N LEU A 137 5.14 2.47 3.99
CA LEU A 137 3.86 2.22 3.33
C LEU A 137 3.11 3.54 3.16
N LEU A 138 2.93 3.94 1.92
CA LEU A 138 2.14 5.10 1.54
C LEU A 138 0.69 4.68 1.31
N MET A 139 -0.26 5.42 1.87
CA MET A 139 -1.69 5.14 1.71
C MET A 139 -2.43 6.41 1.28
N ASP A 140 -2.99 6.39 0.08
CA ASP A 140 -3.77 7.50 -0.48
C ASP A 140 -5.26 7.25 -0.25
N GLU A 141 -5.85 7.88 0.78
CA GLU A 141 -7.27 7.77 1.17
C GLU A 141 -7.81 6.32 1.19
N PRO A 142 -7.16 5.36 1.89
CA PRO A 142 -7.39 3.92 1.70
C PRO A 142 -8.78 3.43 2.10
N ALA A 143 -9.62 4.25 2.71
CA ALA A 143 -10.96 3.88 3.16
C ALA A 143 -12.07 4.78 2.61
N SER A 144 -11.75 5.76 1.75
CA SER A 144 -12.71 6.79 1.31
C SER A 144 -13.89 6.26 0.48
N ALA A 145 -13.70 5.13 -0.22
CA ALA A 145 -14.71 4.51 -1.08
C ALA A 145 -15.41 3.30 -0.42
N LEU A 146 -15.21 3.09 0.90
CA LEU A 146 -15.69 1.92 1.61
C LEU A 146 -16.89 2.24 2.50
N ASP A 147 -17.70 1.22 2.78
CA ASP A 147 -18.74 1.28 3.80
C ASP A 147 -18.16 1.45 5.21
N PRO A 148 -18.96 1.87 6.22
CA PRO A 148 -18.45 2.13 7.57
C PRO A 148 -17.79 0.90 8.25
N ILE A 149 -18.29 -0.31 7.98
CA ILE A 149 -17.75 -1.54 8.58
C ILE A 149 -16.38 -1.87 7.97
N ALA A 150 -16.26 -1.77 6.64
CA ALA A 150 -15.00 -1.96 5.94
C ALA A 150 -13.99 -0.87 6.31
N THR A 151 -14.43 0.38 6.47
CA THR A 151 -13.61 1.50 6.93
C THR A 151 -13.02 1.21 8.31
N GLN A 152 -13.81 0.75 9.27
CA GLN A 152 -13.32 0.41 10.61
C GLN A 152 -12.26 -0.70 10.55
N LYS A 153 -12.49 -1.75 9.74
CA LYS A 153 -11.49 -2.83 9.56
C LYS A 153 -10.16 -2.31 9.00
N ILE A 154 -10.19 -1.35 8.09
CA ILE A 154 -8.96 -0.72 7.55
C ILE A 154 -8.28 0.14 8.62
N GLU A 155 -9.02 0.90 9.44
CA GLU A 155 -8.45 1.70 10.53
C GLU A 155 -7.79 0.82 11.60
N ASP A 156 -8.45 -0.27 11.99
CA ASP A 156 -7.90 -1.26 12.93
C ASP A 156 -6.63 -1.90 12.37
N LEU A 157 -6.64 -2.24 11.07
CA LEU A 157 -5.48 -2.77 10.37
C LEU A 157 -4.32 -1.78 10.37
N ILE A 158 -4.54 -0.51 10.03
CA ILE A 158 -3.51 0.53 10.04
C ILE A 158 -2.92 0.69 11.45
N THR A 159 -3.77 0.65 12.48
CA THR A 159 -3.34 0.74 13.89
C THR A 159 -2.45 -0.44 14.31
N GLN A 160 -2.66 -1.61 13.73
CA GLN A 160 -1.78 -2.76 13.93
C GLN A 160 -0.46 -2.60 13.16
N LEU A 161 -0.55 -2.26 11.87
CA LEU A 161 0.60 -2.15 10.97
C LEU A 161 1.59 -1.05 11.38
N LYS A 162 1.13 0.06 11.98
CA LYS A 162 2.03 1.16 12.40
C LYS A 162 3.02 0.77 13.49
N LYS A 163 2.89 -0.41 14.11
CA LYS A 163 3.85 -0.94 15.07
C LYS A 163 5.12 -1.44 14.38
N ASP A 164 4.99 -1.93 13.15
CA ASP A 164 6.06 -2.61 12.41
C ASP A 164 6.50 -1.84 11.16
N TYR A 165 5.66 -0.90 10.68
CA TYR A 165 5.89 -0.16 9.44
C TYR A 165 5.81 1.35 9.66
N THR A 166 6.66 2.09 8.96
CA THR A 166 6.48 3.53 8.81
C THR A 166 5.35 3.80 7.83
N ILE A 167 4.25 4.41 8.30
CA ILE A 167 3.07 4.68 7.46
C ILE A 167 2.90 6.18 7.25
N VAL A 168 2.74 6.59 5.98
CA VAL A 168 2.31 7.93 5.59
C VAL A 168 0.95 7.80 4.90
N ILE A 169 -0.06 8.41 5.49
CA ILE A 169 -1.44 8.33 5.00
C ILE A 169 -1.96 9.69 4.60
N VAL A 170 -2.64 9.77 3.48
CA VAL A 170 -3.47 10.92 3.07
C VAL A 170 -4.91 10.63 3.44
N THR A 171 -5.56 11.58 4.09
CA THR A 171 -7.01 11.54 4.34
C THR A 171 -7.59 12.95 4.37
N HIS A 172 -8.83 13.09 3.98
CA HIS A 172 -9.61 14.33 4.18
C HIS A 172 -10.47 14.26 5.47
N ASN A 173 -10.48 13.13 6.16
CA ASN A 173 -11.26 12.92 7.40
C ASN A 173 -10.36 13.13 8.62
N MET A 174 -10.56 14.28 9.30
CA MET A 174 -9.81 14.65 10.51
C MET A 174 -10.01 13.64 11.66
N GLN A 175 -11.22 13.10 11.80
CA GLN A 175 -11.50 12.13 12.86
C GLN A 175 -10.76 10.81 12.63
N GLN A 176 -10.68 10.37 11.37
CA GLN A 176 -9.87 9.22 10.98
C GLN A 176 -8.40 9.46 11.32
N ALA A 177 -7.85 10.60 10.88
CA ALA A 177 -6.46 10.93 11.17
C ALA A 177 -6.15 10.93 12.67
N ALA A 178 -7.04 11.50 13.50
CA ALA A 178 -6.87 11.53 14.95
C ALA A 178 -6.85 10.11 15.58
N ARG A 179 -7.57 9.14 15.00
CA ARG A 179 -7.60 7.77 15.51
C ARG A 179 -6.37 6.96 15.13
N ILE A 180 -5.86 7.13 13.91
CA ILE A 180 -4.86 6.22 13.35
C ILE A 180 -3.43 6.77 13.29
N SER A 181 -3.25 8.10 13.37
CA SER A 181 -1.92 8.72 13.25
C SER A 181 -1.36 9.17 14.60
N ASP A 182 -0.04 9.16 14.68
CA ASP A 182 0.71 9.67 15.84
C ASP A 182 1.12 11.14 15.61
N THR A 183 1.12 11.59 14.34
CA THR A 183 1.48 12.95 13.91
C THR A 183 0.63 13.35 12.72
N THR A 184 0.25 14.61 12.69
CA THR A 184 -0.49 15.22 11.57
C THR A 184 0.18 16.50 11.14
#